data_482d0bab3b5f8e52d0ef4283bcd14163
#
_entry.id   482d0bab3b5f8e52d0ef4283bcd14163
#
_cell.length_a   1.000
_cell.length_b   1.000
_cell.length_c   1.000
_cell.angle_alpha   90.00
_cell.angle_beta   90.00
_cell.angle_gamma   90.00
#
_symmetry.space_group_name_H-M   'P 1'
#
loop_
_entity.id
_entity.type
_entity.pdbx_description
1 polymer ?
#
loop_
_entity_poly.entity_id
_entity_poly.type
_entity_poly.pdbx_seq_one_letter_code
_entity_poly.pdbx_strand_id
1 'polypeptide(L)'
;MSFKKMEAIVSLQQQNGVLVGSIHHSDHACANIIDHIGSQMRQEMVAHIKKNQSFISIAIDETTIYNKNYMIIYLRADVGGQVVDSVFLDMVECSLGTTTTALYTTLMTTLHSHHLDEEYMKDHLIGITTDGASVMTGVDNGVVTQLKRDYPRVKAIHCVAHKLELAVKDALKAVTSTNHFEIFITKLYTFYHQSYKNQRELEIAAASVQETLRKITPIFTIRWVASSFRAVKAVWHDFAALSQQFHDASAD
;
A
#
# COMPACT_ATOMS: atom_id res chain seq x y z
N MET A 1 1.55 11.15 11.51
CA MET A 1 2.14 11.41 12.86
C MET A 1 1.83 10.19 13.72
N SER A 2 2.74 9.73 14.59
CA SER A 2 2.44 8.60 15.48
C SER A 2 1.51 9.05 16.61
N PHE A 3 0.49 8.28 16.96
CA PHE A 3 -0.43 8.54 18.08
C PHE A 3 0.31 8.67 19.42
N LYS A 4 1.44 7.98 19.58
CA LYS A 4 2.33 8.11 20.76
C LYS A 4 2.82 9.54 21.05
N LYS A 5 2.68 10.47 20.10
CA LYS A 5 3.04 11.89 20.30
C LYS A 5 1.86 12.72 20.84
N MET A 6 0.69 12.14 21.02
CA MET A 6 -0.51 12.88 21.45
C MET A 6 -0.29 13.55 22.81
N GLU A 7 0.19 12.81 23.80
CA GLU A 7 0.46 13.35 25.15
C GLU A 7 1.45 14.52 25.12
N ALA A 8 2.52 14.41 24.32
CA ALA A 8 3.48 15.48 24.18
C ALA A 8 2.88 16.74 23.53
N ILE A 9 2.00 16.57 22.55
CA ILE A 9 1.29 17.68 21.91
C ILE A 9 0.34 18.37 22.88
N VAL A 10 -0.44 17.58 23.62
CA VAL A 10 -1.37 18.09 24.63
C VAL A 10 -0.60 18.88 25.69
N SER A 11 0.49 18.33 26.23
CA SER A 11 1.36 19.00 27.21
C SER A 11 1.92 20.32 26.65
N LEU A 12 2.37 20.34 25.40
CA LEU A 12 2.86 21.56 24.74
C LEU A 12 1.75 22.61 24.62
N GLN A 13 0.52 22.21 24.25
CA GLN A 13 -0.61 23.14 24.16
C GLN A 13 -1.01 23.69 25.51
N GLN A 14 -0.97 22.88 26.58
CA GLN A 14 -1.19 23.35 27.95
C GLN A 14 -0.14 24.40 28.37
N GLN A 15 1.15 24.17 28.06
CA GLN A 15 2.21 25.15 28.31
C GLN A 15 2.01 26.45 27.53
N ASN A 16 1.41 26.38 26.35
CA ASN A 16 1.03 27.56 25.56
C ASN A 16 -0.28 28.24 26.02
N GLY A 17 -0.86 27.81 27.15
CA GLY A 17 -2.06 28.39 27.72
C GLY A 17 -3.38 27.94 27.06
N VAL A 18 -3.35 26.91 26.22
CA VAL A 18 -4.56 26.34 25.61
C VAL A 18 -5.28 25.47 26.61
N LEU A 19 -6.59 25.69 26.79
CA LEU A 19 -7.46 24.84 27.61
C LEU A 19 -7.82 23.56 26.86
N VAL A 20 -7.08 22.49 27.09
CA VAL A 20 -7.25 21.19 26.40
C VAL A 20 -8.15 20.21 27.16
N GLY A 21 -8.72 20.63 28.30
CA GLY A 21 -9.53 19.75 29.15
C GLY A 21 -8.69 18.74 29.93
N SER A 22 -9.33 17.71 30.47
CA SER A 22 -8.71 16.68 31.33
C SER A 22 -8.84 15.25 30.79
N ILE A 23 -9.46 15.05 29.62
CA ILE A 23 -9.74 13.74 29.03
C ILE A 23 -9.20 13.63 27.62
N HIS A 24 -9.12 12.42 27.10
CA HIS A 24 -8.71 12.10 25.73
C HIS A 24 -7.27 12.50 25.34
N HIS A 25 -6.34 12.50 26.29
CA HIS A 25 -4.96 12.91 26.07
C HIS A 25 -4.04 11.75 25.67
N SER A 26 -4.46 10.48 25.84
CA SER A 26 -3.65 9.31 25.51
C SER A 26 -3.61 9.02 24.00
N ASP A 27 -2.62 8.25 23.59
CA ASP A 27 -2.50 7.70 22.25
C ASP A 27 -3.70 6.82 21.85
N HIS A 28 -4.21 6.02 22.79
CA HIS A 28 -5.43 5.22 22.60
C HIS A 28 -6.67 6.10 22.39
N ALA A 29 -6.83 7.17 23.17
CA ALA A 29 -7.93 8.09 22.97
C ALA A 29 -7.85 8.79 21.60
N CYS A 30 -6.65 9.20 21.18
CA CYS A 30 -6.41 9.74 19.87
C CYS A 30 -6.78 8.76 18.75
N ALA A 31 -6.38 7.48 18.89
CA ALA A 31 -6.73 6.43 17.93
C ALA A 31 -8.24 6.24 17.81
N ASN A 32 -8.94 6.17 18.96
CA ASN A 32 -10.40 6.00 19.00
C ASN A 32 -11.15 7.20 18.36
N ILE A 33 -10.68 8.42 18.61
CA ILE A 33 -11.27 9.62 18.00
C ILE A 33 -11.09 9.58 16.48
N ILE A 34 -9.90 9.26 15.99
CA ILE A 34 -9.62 9.19 14.56
C ILE A 34 -10.41 8.05 13.90
N ASP A 35 -10.53 6.91 14.56
CA ASP A 35 -11.33 5.80 14.07
C ASP A 35 -12.82 6.17 13.97
N HIS A 36 -13.36 6.84 15.01
CA HIS A 36 -14.72 7.35 15.00
C HIS A 36 -14.96 8.35 13.86
N ILE A 37 -14.07 9.33 13.70
CA ILE A 37 -14.16 10.30 12.60
C ILE A 37 -14.11 9.57 11.24
N GLY A 38 -13.17 8.66 11.06
CA GLY A 38 -13.06 7.87 9.84
C GLY A 38 -14.30 7.04 9.54
N SER A 39 -14.91 6.46 10.57
CA SER A 39 -16.16 5.70 10.44
C SER A 39 -17.32 6.60 10.03
N GLN A 40 -17.48 7.76 10.65
CA GLN A 40 -18.52 8.74 10.27
C GLN A 40 -18.35 9.23 8.83
N MET A 41 -17.12 9.59 8.44
CA MET A 41 -16.83 10.02 7.07
C MET A 41 -17.19 8.93 6.03
N ARG A 42 -16.90 7.67 6.32
CA ARG A 42 -17.26 6.55 5.43
C ARG A 42 -18.78 6.37 5.34
N GLN A 43 -19.48 6.44 6.47
CA GLN A 43 -20.95 6.35 6.50
C GLN A 43 -21.63 7.48 5.70
N GLU A 44 -21.19 8.71 5.91
CA GLU A 44 -21.71 9.89 5.17
C GLU A 44 -21.44 9.76 3.67
N MET A 45 -20.24 9.32 3.29
CA MET A 45 -19.86 9.08 1.90
C MET A 45 -20.77 8.03 1.24
N VAL A 46 -20.95 6.86 1.87
CA VAL A 46 -21.83 5.81 1.33
C VAL A 46 -23.28 6.27 1.28
N ALA A 47 -23.76 6.96 2.29
CA ALA A 47 -25.10 7.54 2.30
C ALA A 47 -25.30 8.53 1.13
N HIS A 48 -24.29 9.37 0.86
CA HIS A 48 -24.31 10.30 -0.27
C HIS A 48 -24.32 9.58 -1.62
N ILE A 49 -23.49 8.55 -1.79
CA ILE A 49 -23.46 7.70 -2.99
C ILE A 49 -24.84 7.07 -3.24
N LYS A 50 -25.45 6.47 -2.21
CA LYS A 50 -26.79 5.84 -2.31
C LYS A 50 -27.89 6.86 -2.60
N LYS A 51 -27.87 8.01 -1.94
CA LYS A 51 -28.86 9.09 -2.16
C LYS A 51 -28.86 9.57 -3.60
N ASN A 52 -27.69 9.64 -4.24
CA ASN A 52 -27.57 10.08 -5.63
C ASN A 52 -27.76 8.94 -6.65
N GLN A 53 -28.07 7.73 -6.20
CA GLN A 53 -28.20 6.54 -7.07
C GLN A 53 -26.96 6.37 -7.98
N SER A 54 -25.78 6.64 -7.43
CA SER A 54 -24.54 6.65 -8.18
C SER A 54 -24.12 5.23 -8.59
N PHE A 55 -23.61 5.08 -9.82
CA PHE A 55 -22.89 3.87 -10.19
C PHE A 55 -21.57 3.79 -9.42
N ILE A 56 -21.26 2.57 -8.98
CA ILE A 56 -20.02 2.31 -8.22
C ILE A 56 -19.16 1.27 -8.94
N SER A 57 -17.86 1.40 -8.73
CA SER A 57 -16.89 0.35 -8.98
C SER A 57 -15.98 0.18 -7.77
N ILE A 58 -15.50 -1.04 -7.58
CA ILE A 58 -14.60 -1.38 -6.48
C ILE A 58 -13.20 -1.68 -7.00
N ALA A 59 -12.19 -1.32 -6.24
CA ALA A 59 -10.83 -1.79 -6.46
C ALA A 59 -10.36 -2.49 -5.19
N ILE A 60 -9.83 -3.70 -5.34
CA ILE A 60 -9.33 -4.50 -4.23
C ILE A 60 -7.88 -4.86 -4.44
N ASP A 61 -7.13 -4.86 -3.34
CA ASP A 61 -5.72 -5.28 -3.29
C ASP A 61 -5.48 -6.05 -2.00
N GLU A 62 -4.59 -7.03 -2.03
CA GLU A 62 -4.22 -7.82 -0.86
C GLU A 62 -2.87 -7.35 -0.33
N THR A 63 -2.74 -7.32 0.99
CA THR A 63 -1.48 -7.00 1.66
C THR A 63 -1.28 -7.87 2.88
N THR A 64 -0.01 -8.14 3.23
CA THR A 64 0.35 -8.87 4.44
C THR A 64 1.00 -7.91 5.42
N ILE A 65 0.45 -7.82 6.62
CA ILE A 65 0.96 -6.99 7.72
C ILE A 65 1.10 -7.87 8.96
N TYR A 66 2.29 -7.96 9.55
CA TYR A 66 2.57 -8.79 10.73
C TYR A 66 2.07 -10.24 10.62
N ASN A 67 2.33 -10.89 9.47
CA ASN A 67 1.91 -12.27 9.15
C ASN A 67 0.39 -12.48 9.06
N LYS A 68 -0.39 -11.42 8.93
CA LYS A 68 -1.83 -11.47 8.67
C LYS A 68 -2.13 -10.89 7.30
N ASN A 69 -3.06 -11.51 6.59
CA ASN A 69 -3.49 -11.04 5.28
C ASN A 69 -4.68 -10.11 5.42
N TYR A 70 -4.63 -9.01 4.72
CA TYR A 70 -5.68 -7.99 4.67
C TYR A 70 -6.11 -7.74 3.25
N MET A 71 -7.39 -7.50 3.06
CA MET A 71 -7.97 -6.98 1.84
C MET A 71 -8.23 -5.49 2.00
N ILE A 72 -7.69 -4.69 1.09
CA ILE A 72 -7.92 -3.25 1.02
C ILE A 72 -8.97 -3.01 -0.05
N ILE A 73 -10.02 -2.25 0.29
CA ILE A 73 -11.14 -1.99 -0.59
C ILE A 73 -11.25 -0.48 -0.80
N TYR A 74 -11.26 -0.08 -2.07
CA TYR A 74 -11.57 1.28 -2.50
C TYR A 74 -12.86 1.30 -3.30
N LEU A 75 -13.62 2.38 -3.15
CA LEU A 75 -14.76 2.72 -3.99
C LEU A 75 -14.41 3.82 -4.98
N ARG A 76 -14.96 3.71 -6.18
CA ARG A 76 -15.09 4.82 -7.13
C ARG A 76 -16.57 4.98 -7.43
N ALA A 77 -17.06 6.19 -7.35
CA ALA A 77 -18.46 6.50 -7.62
C ALA A 77 -18.54 7.78 -8.45
N ASP A 78 -19.60 7.91 -9.23
CA ASP A 78 -19.99 9.18 -9.82
C ASP A 78 -20.89 9.92 -8.83
N VAL A 79 -20.42 11.04 -8.33
CA VAL A 79 -21.20 11.87 -7.43
C VAL A 79 -21.51 13.21 -8.12
N GLY A 80 -22.76 13.37 -8.51
CA GLY A 80 -23.24 14.61 -9.14
C GLY A 80 -22.66 14.90 -10.53
N GLY A 81 -22.39 13.87 -11.34
CA GLY A 81 -21.82 13.99 -12.67
C GLY A 81 -20.32 14.22 -12.72
N GLN A 82 -19.65 14.15 -11.57
CA GLN A 82 -18.20 14.18 -11.48
C GLN A 82 -17.69 12.81 -11.08
N VAL A 83 -16.70 12.31 -11.83
CA VAL A 83 -16.01 11.06 -11.45
C VAL A 83 -15.25 11.32 -10.16
N VAL A 84 -15.70 10.68 -9.09
CA VAL A 84 -15.01 10.75 -7.79
C VAL A 84 -13.77 9.90 -7.84
N ASP A 85 -12.68 10.44 -7.35
CA ASP A 85 -11.44 9.70 -7.13
C ASP A 85 -11.69 8.48 -6.24
N SER A 86 -10.79 7.51 -6.34
CA SER A 86 -10.87 6.30 -5.51
C SER A 86 -10.84 6.65 -4.04
N VAL A 87 -11.89 6.32 -3.31
CA VAL A 87 -12.03 6.60 -1.88
C VAL A 87 -11.79 5.30 -1.11
N PHE A 88 -10.96 5.36 -0.08
CA PHE A 88 -10.73 4.24 0.82
C PHE A 88 -12.02 3.89 1.55
N LEU A 89 -12.49 2.65 1.40
CA LEU A 89 -13.65 2.13 2.11
C LEU A 89 -13.23 1.41 3.39
N ASP A 90 -12.40 0.38 3.26
CA ASP A 90 -11.96 -0.41 4.41
C ASP A 90 -10.67 -1.20 4.15
N MET A 91 -10.07 -1.66 5.26
CA MET A 91 -8.99 -2.64 5.26
C MET A 91 -9.35 -3.73 6.25
N VAL A 92 -9.74 -4.90 5.76
CA VAL A 92 -10.28 -5.99 6.55
C VAL A 92 -9.34 -7.18 6.59
N GLU A 93 -9.18 -7.80 7.75
CA GLU A 93 -8.39 -9.04 7.90
C GLU A 93 -9.11 -10.21 7.19
N CYS A 94 -8.37 -10.92 6.35
CA CYS A 94 -8.86 -12.14 5.68
C CYS A 94 -8.84 -13.34 6.65
N SER A 95 -9.59 -13.24 7.75
CA SER A 95 -9.61 -14.23 8.82
C SER A 95 -10.16 -15.60 8.41
N LEU A 96 -10.96 -15.64 7.35
CA LEU A 96 -11.48 -16.88 6.74
C LEU A 96 -10.47 -17.60 5.85
N GLY A 97 -9.29 -16.99 5.63
CA GLY A 97 -8.24 -17.47 4.74
C GLY A 97 -8.18 -16.74 3.40
N THR A 98 -7.29 -17.23 2.53
CA THR A 98 -7.00 -16.62 1.21
C THR A 98 -7.50 -17.49 0.03
N THR A 99 -8.41 -18.42 0.30
CA THR A 99 -9.10 -19.13 -0.79
C THR A 99 -10.07 -18.18 -1.50
N THR A 100 -10.37 -18.46 -2.75
CA THR A 100 -11.29 -17.63 -3.55
C THR A 100 -12.63 -17.40 -2.84
N THR A 101 -13.23 -18.46 -2.28
CA THR A 101 -14.50 -18.36 -1.56
C THR A 101 -14.38 -17.52 -0.29
N ALA A 102 -13.29 -17.68 0.46
CA ALA A 102 -13.04 -16.89 1.66
C ALA A 102 -12.88 -15.40 1.34
N LEU A 103 -12.12 -15.07 0.29
CA LEU A 103 -11.93 -13.69 -0.16
C LEU A 103 -13.23 -13.08 -0.68
N TYR A 104 -14.01 -13.84 -1.47
CA TYR A 104 -15.32 -13.39 -1.93
C TYR A 104 -16.26 -13.12 -0.75
N THR A 105 -16.34 -14.03 0.22
CA THR A 105 -17.17 -13.85 1.42
C THR A 105 -16.72 -12.63 2.22
N THR A 106 -15.42 -12.45 2.40
CA THR A 106 -14.84 -11.28 3.10
C THR A 106 -15.23 -9.99 2.39
N LEU A 107 -15.08 -9.93 1.06
CA LEU A 107 -15.48 -8.77 0.26
C LEU A 107 -16.97 -8.45 0.44
N MET A 108 -17.85 -9.43 0.24
CA MET A 108 -19.30 -9.22 0.30
C MET A 108 -19.76 -8.82 1.70
N THR A 109 -19.23 -9.47 2.74
CA THR A 109 -19.54 -9.12 4.13
C THR A 109 -19.11 -7.68 4.45
N THR A 110 -17.94 -7.26 3.95
CA THR A 110 -17.46 -5.89 4.16
C THR A 110 -18.32 -4.87 3.42
N LEU A 111 -18.67 -5.11 2.16
CA LEU A 111 -19.56 -4.21 1.41
C LEU A 111 -20.92 -4.06 2.11
N HIS A 112 -21.50 -5.15 2.58
CA HIS A 112 -22.77 -5.13 3.32
C HIS A 112 -22.65 -4.39 4.66
N SER A 113 -21.57 -4.56 5.40
CA SER A 113 -21.36 -3.83 6.67
C SER A 113 -21.26 -2.32 6.49
N HIS A 114 -20.87 -1.87 5.30
CA HIS A 114 -20.89 -0.47 4.89
C HIS A 114 -22.20 -0.05 4.19
N HIS A 115 -23.29 -0.78 4.41
CA HIS A 115 -24.61 -0.48 3.85
C HIS A 115 -24.71 -0.49 2.32
N LEU A 116 -23.74 -1.10 1.63
CA LEU A 116 -23.85 -1.44 0.21
C LEU A 116 -24.58 -2.80 0.11
N ASP A 117 -25.88 -2.75 0.22
CA ASP A 117 -26.72 -3.94 0.20
C ASP A 117 -26.84 -4.56 -1.20
N GLU A 118 -27.33 -5.80 -1.24
CA GLU A 118 -27.41 -6.58 -2.48
C GLU A 118 -28.33 -5.92 -3.52
N GLU A 119 -29.42 -5.30 -3.08
CA GLU A 119 -30.36 -4.61 -3.96
C GLU A 119 -29.68 -3.42 -4.66
N TYR A 120 -29.00 -2.57 -3.88
CA TYR A 120 -28.26 -1.45 -4.44
C TYR A 120 -27.14 -1.90 -5.38
N MET A 121 -26.38 -2.91 -4.99
CA MET A 121 -25.27 -3.41 -5.81
C MET A 121 -25.73 -4.05 -7.13
N LYS A 122 -26.87 -4.73 -7.18
CA LYS A 122 -27.42 -5.30 -8.44
C LYS A 122 -27.62 -4.25 -9.53
N ASP A 123 -28.04 -3.06 -9.13
CA ASP A 123 -28.33 -1.98 -10.08
C ASP A 123 -27.16 -1.03 -10.33
N HIS A 124 -26.29 -0.86 -9.34
CA HIS A 124 -25.29 0.20 -9.36
C HIS A 124 -23.84 -0.27 -9.39
N LEU A 125 -23.55 -1.54 -9.05
CA LEU A 125 -22.18 -2.07 -9.16
C LEU A 125 -21.84 -2.39 -10.60
N ILE A 126 -20.95 -1.60 -11.22
CA ILE A 126 -20.62 -1.74 -12.65
C ILE A 126 -19.18 -2.18 -12.91
N GLY A 127 -18.31 -2.18 -11.91
CA GLY A 127 -16.92 -2.51 -12.13
C GLY A 127 -16.17 -3.06 -10.94
N ILE A 128 -15.17 -3.91 -11.24
CA ILE A 128 -14.18 -4.35 -10.27
C ILE A 128 -12.77 -4.27 -10.88
N THR A 129 -11.81 -3.80 -10.10
CA THR A 129 -10.39 -3.79 -10.43
C THR A 129 -9.62 -4.61 -9.42
N THR A 130 -8.82 -5.57 -9.88
CA THR A 130 -7.94 -6.41 -9.05
C THR A 130 -6.57 -6.53 -9.70
N ASP A 131 -5.61 -7.07 -8.98
CA ASP A 131 -4.41 -7.62 -9.59
C ASP A 131 -4.73 -8.87 -10.43
N GLY A 132 -3.74 -9.43 -11.11
CA GLY A 132 -3.91 -10.60 -11.97
C GLY A 132 -3.76 -11.95 -11.26
N ALA A 133 -3.79 -11.99 -9.92
CA ALA A 133 -3.64 -13.22 -9.16
C ALA A 133 -4.72 -14.25 -9.55
N SER A 134 -4.39 -15.52 -9.60
CA SER A 134 -5.29 -16.58 -10.01
C SER A 134 -6.52 -16.71 -9.10
N VAL A 135 -6.38 -16.43 -7.81
CA VAL A 135 -7.49 -16.38 -6.85
C VAL A 135 -8.49 -15.27 -7.18
N MET A 136 -8.02 -14.17 -7.77
CA MET A 136 -8.87 -13.05 -8.18
C MET A 136 -9.51 -13.28 -9.55
N THR A 137 -8.72 -13.69 -10.54
CA THR A 137 -9.12 -13.70 -11.97
C THR A 137 -9.34 -15.09 -12.56
N GLY A 138 -9.24 -16.15 -11.74
CA GLY A 138 -9.44 -17.54 -12.20
C GLY A 138 -10.77 -17.72 -12.94
N VAL A 139 -10.72 -18.36 -14.12
CA VAL A 139 -11.84 -18.45 -15.06
C VAL A 139 -13.04 -19.20 -14.45
N ASP A 140 -12.77 -20.29 -13.73
CA ASP A 140 -13.84 -21.15 -13.23
C ASP A 140 -14.45 -20.63 -11.92
N ASN A 141 -13.62 -20.10 -11.02
CA ASN A 141 -14.07 -19.76 -9.67
C ASN A 141 -13.29 -18.59 -9.02
N GLY A 142 -12.67 -17.71 -9.80
CA GLY A 142 -12.02 -16.50 -9.24
C GLY A 142 -13.03 -15.57 -8.55
N VAL A 143 -12.56 -14.71 -7.63
CA VAL A 143 -13.41 -13.70 -6.96
C VAL A 143 -14.20 -12.88 -7.98
N VAL A 144 -13.56 -12.45 -9.06
CA VAL A 144 -14.19 -11.73 -10.18
C VAL A 144 -15.25 -12.56 -10.86
N THR A 145 -15.02 -13.87 -11.04
CA THR A 145 -15.97 -14.78 -11.69
C THR A 145 -17.21 -14.98 -10.83
N GLN A 146 -17.05 -15.13 -9.51
CA GLN A 146 -18.17 -15.20 -8.59
C GLN A 146 -18.95 -13.88 -8.58
N LEU A 147 -18.26 -12.74 -8.51
CA LEU A 147 -18.90 -11.42 -8.51
C LEU A 147 -19.71 -11.18 -9.80
N LYS A 148 -19.20 -11.57 -10.96
CA LYS A 148 -19.93 -11.45 -12.23
C LYS A 148 -21.14 -12.39 -12.34
N ARG A 149 -21.13 -13.51 -11.64
CA ARG A 149 -22.26 -14.43 -11.56
C ARG A 149 -23.41 -13.78 -10.79
N ASP A 150 -23.09 -13.15 -9.65
CA ASP A 150 -24.08 -12.53 -8.78
C ASP A 150 -24.47 -11.14 -9.27
N TYR A 151 -23.55 -10.42 -9.95
CA TYR A 151 -23.74 -9.08 -10.51
C TYR A 151 -23.31 -9.02 -11.98
N PRO A 152 -24.17 -9.43 -12.92
CA PRO A 152 -23.82 -9.61 -14.35
C PRO A 152 -23.40 -8.31 -15.06
N ARG A 153 -23.75 -7.15 -14.52
CA ARG A 153 -23.37 -5.83 -15.08
C ARG A 153 -21.91 -5.49 -14.85
N VAL A 154 -21.23 -6.18 -13.93
CA VAL A 154 -19.86 -5.89 -13.52
C VAL A 154 -18.88 -6.16 -14.66
N LYS A 155 -18.09 -5.15 -14.99
CA LYS A 155 -16.91 -5.26 -15.85
C LYS A 155 -15.65 -5.37 -15.00
N ALA A 156 -14.84 -6.38 -15.26
CA ALA A 156 -13.57 -6.54 -14.56
C ALA A 156 -12.44 -5.89 -15.34
N ILE A 157 -11.62 -5.15 -14.63
CA ILE A 157 -10.41 -4.52 -15.16
C ILE A 157 -9.22 -5.03 -14.35
N HIS A 158 -8.26 -5.61 -15.05
CA HIS A 158 -6.98 -5.93 -14.41
C HIS A 158 -6.22 -4.63 -14.16
N CYS A 159 -5.69 -4.45 -12.95
CA CYS A 159 -4.95 -3.26 -12.52
C CYS A 159 -3.88 -2.87 -13.54
N VAL A 160 -4.01 -1.68 -14.12
CA VAL A 160 -3.10 -1.19 -15.16
C VAL A 160 -1.68 -1.02 -14.64
N ALA A 161 -1.55 -0.56 -13.38
CA ALA A 161 -0.23 -0.43 -12.75
C ALA A 161 0.47 -1.80 -12.62
N HIS A 162 -0.27 -2.83 -12.23
CA HIS A 162 0.28 -4.18 -12.15
C HIS A 162 0.64 -4.75 -13.53
N LYS A 163 -0.21 -4.53 -14.55
CA LYS A 163 0.12 -4.90 -15.94
C LYS A 163 1.37 -4.20 -16.44
N LEU A 164 1.53 -2.91 -16.14
CA LEU A 164 2.72 -2.17 -16.52
C LEU A 164 3.97 -2.72 -15.84
N GLU A 165 3.90 -3.03 -14.54
CA GLU A 165 5.02 -3.67 -13.84
C GLU A 165 5.42 -5.02 -14.46
N LEU A 166 4.44 -5.86 -14.79
CA LEU A 166 4.71 -7.13 -15.46
C LEU A 166 5.35 -6.92 -16.83
N ALA A 167 4.83 -6.00 -17.64
CA ALA A 167 5.39 -5.70 -18.96
C ALA A 167 6.82 -5.17 -18.90
N VAL A 168 7.12 -4.27 -17.96
CA VAL A 168 8.48 -3.78 -17.73
C VAL A 168 9.40 -4.91 -17.26
N LYS A 169 8.94 -5.73 -16.31
CA LYS A 169 9.71 -6.89 -15.83
C LYS A 169 10.03 -7.87 -16.97
N ASP A 170 9.07 -8.15 -17.84
CA ASP A 170 9.27 -9.06 -18.97
C ASP A 170 10.21 -8.46 -20.01
N ALA A 171 10.10 -7.16 -20.30
CA ALA A 171 11.03 -6.47 -21.19
C ALA A 171 12.48 -6.49 -20.65
N LEU A 172 12.63 -6.35 -19.34
CA LEU A 172 13.95 -6.34 -18.70
C LEU A 172 14.58 -7.72 -18.59
N LYS A 173 13.80 -8.80 -18.54
CA LYS A 173 14.35 -10.17 -18.62
C LYS A 173 15.12 -10.42 -19.92
N ALA A 174 14.77 -9.74 -21.00
CA ALA A 174 15.47 -9.81 -22.28
C ALA A 174 16.85 -9.09 -22.27
N VAL A 175 17.12 -8.29 -21.23
CA VAL A 175 18.36 -7.52 -21.09
C VAL A 175 19.27 -8.19 -20.07
N THR A 176 20.31 -8.85 -20.54
CA THR A 176 21.23 -9.66 -19.68
C THR A 176 21.87 -8.84 -18.56
N SER A 177 22.16 -7.57 -18.79
CA SER A 177 22.72 -6.66 -17.78
C SER A 177 21.80 -6.38 -16.60
N THR A 178 20.48 -6.55 -16.76
CA THR A 178 19.51 -6.33 -15.68
C THR A 178 19.62 -7.34 -14.56
N ASN A 179 19.87 -8.61 -14.91
CA ASN A 179 20.10 -9.67 -13.90
C ASN A 179 21.34 -9.36 -13.07
N HIS A 180 22.41 -8.86 -13.70
CA HIS A 180 23.62 -8.46 -12.99
C HIS A 180 23.36 -7.28 -12.05
N PHE A 181 22.55 -6.33 -12.48
CA PHE A 181 22.15 -5.18 -11.66
C PHE A 181 21.33 -5.61 -10.43
N GLU A 182 20.34 -6.47 -10.60
CA GLU A 182 19.54 -6.98 -9.47
C GLU A 182 20.41 -7.74 -8.46
N ILE A 183 21.30 -8.58 -8.95
CA ILE A 183 22.27 -9.32 -8.10
C ILE A 183 23.18 -8.33 -7.37
N PHE A 184 23.68 -7.32 -8.06
CA PHE A 184 24.53 -6.29 -7.45
C PHE A 184 23.80 -5.54 -6.33
N ILE A 185 22.62 -5.02 -6.59
CA ILE A 185 21.83 -4.29 -5.58
C ILE A 185 21.47 -5.18 -4.39
N THR A 186 21.11 -6.42 -4.64
CA THR A 186 20.79 -7.37 -3.56
C THR A 186 22.00 -7.66 -2.69
N LYS A 187 23.18 -7.88 -3.29
CA LYS A 187 24.43 -8.07 -2.56
C LYS A 187 24.82 -6.82 -1.78
N LEU A 188 24.71 -5.64 -2.39
CA LEU A 188 25.02 -4.36 -1.76
C LEU A 188 24.09 -4.10 -0.55
N TYR A 189 22.79 -4.31 -0.73
CA TYR A 189 21.83 -4.21 0.37
C TYR A 189 22.17 -5.17 1.50
N THR A 190 22.43 -6.43 1.20
CA THR A 190 22.75 -7.45 2.20
C THR A 190 24.04 -7.13 2.95
N PHE A 191 25.06 -6.64 2.23
CA PHE A 191 26.36 -6.27 2.78
C PHE A 191 26.24 -5.19 3.86
N TYR A 192 25.41 -4.16 3.63
CA TYR A 192 25.18 -3.11 4.61
C TYR A 192 24.13 -3.45 5.66
N HIS A 193 23.05 -4.12 5.26
CA HIS A 193 21.92 -4.40 6.17
C HIS A 193 22.30 -5.41 7.27
N GLN A 194 23.17 -6.35 6.98
CA GLN A 194 23.58 -7.42 7.92
C GLN A 194 24.81 -7.05 8.76
N SER A 195 25.51 -5.96 8.47
CA SER A 195 26.76 -5.63 9.13
C SER A 195 26.79 -4.17 9.60
N TYR A 196 26.72 -4.00 10.92
CA TYR A 196 26.90 -2.70 11.55
C TYR A 196 28.29 -2.10 11.26
N LYS A 197 29.32 -2.97 11.18
CA LYS A 197 30.68 -2.54 10.81
C LYS A 197 30.69 -1.87 9.44
N ASN A 198 30.15 -2.55 8.43
CA ASN A 198 30.13 -2.02 7.07
C ASN A 198 29.31 -0.73 6.95
N GLN A 199 28.19 -0.64 7.68
CA GLN A 199 27.38 0.56 7.72
C GLN A 199 28.14 1.74 8.31
N ARG A 200 28.86 1.53 9.41
CA ARG A 200 29.68 2.55 10.05
C ARG A 200 30.85 3.00 9.17
N GLU A 201 31.48 2.08 8.48
CA GLU A 201 32.56 2.40 7.53
C GLU A 201 32.04 3.25 6.36
N LEU A 202 30.84 2.96 5.86
CA LEU A 202 30.19 3.79 4.85
C LEU A 202 29.86 5.20 5.37
N GLU A 203 29.42 5.33 6.62
CA GLU A 203 29.18 6.63 7.25
C GLU A 203 30.48 7.45 7.37
N ILE A 204 31.59 6.81 7.70
CA ILE A 204 32.92 7.48 7.76
C ILE A 204 33.35 7.92 6.35
N ALA A 205 33.22 7.06 5.35
CA ALA A 205 33.54 7.40 3.97
C ALA A 205 32.65 8.54 3.45
N ALA A 206 31.35 8.53 3.74
CA ALA A 206 30.45 9.61 3.38
C ALA A 206 30.85 10.95 4.01
N ALA A 207 31.23 10.94 5.28
CA ALA A 207 31.74 12.13 5.96
C ALA A 207 33.00 12.68 5.29
N SER A 208 33.93 11.83 4.86
CA SER A 208 35.18 12.24 4.18
C SER A 208 34.92 12.92 2.82
N VAL A 209 33.86 12.52 2.12
CA VAL A 209 33.45 13.12 0.82
C VAL A 209 32.36 14.19 0.98
N GLN A 210 31.99 14.54 2.21
CA GLN A 210 30.95 15.53 2.55
C GLN A 210 29.56 15.22 1.98
N GLU A 211 29.21 13.93 1.91
CA GLU A 211 27.89 13.48 1.44
C GLU A 211 26.99 13.02 2.57
N THR A 212 25.68 13.13 2.35
CA THR A 212 24.64 12.57 3.23
C THR A 212 24.09 11.30 2.63
N LEU A 213 24.21 10.18 3.34
CA LEU A 213 23.80 8.88 2.83
C LEU A 213 22.28 8.76 2.66
N ARG A 214 21.88 8.09 1.59
CA ARG A 214 20.52 7.59 1.38
C ARG A 214 20.45 6.11 1.78
N LYS A 215 19.29 5.72 2.31
CA LYS A 215 19.09 4.32 2.67
C LYS A 215 19.01 3.46 1.40
N ILE A 216 19.98 2.55 1.23
CA ILE A 216 19.93 1.51 0.21
C ILE A 216 18.78 0.57 0.55
N THR A 217 17.87 0.34 -0.39
CA THR A 217 16.69 -0.51 -0.21
C THR A 217 16.75 -1.71 -1.14
N PRO A 218 16.17 -2.86 -0.75
CA PRO A 218 16.12 -4.02 -1.64
C PRO A 218 15.17 -3.76 -2.82
N ILE A 219 15.37 -4.51 -3.88
CA ILE A 219 14.43 -4.56 -5.01
C ILE A 219 13.37 -5.60 -4.68
N PHE A 220 12.11 -5.18 -4.68
CA PHE A 220 10.97 -6.07 -4.43
C PHE A 220 10.38 -6.56 -5.75
N THR A 221 10.23 -7.87 -5.88
CA THR A 221 9.68 -8.51 -7.09
C THR A 221 8.26 -8.07 -7.43
N ILE A 222 7.45 -7.73 -6.43
CA ILE A 222 6.04 -7.33 -6.58
C ILE A 222 5.92 -5.84 -6.99
N ARG A 223 6.91 -5.00 -6.66
CA ARG A 223 6.95 -3.56 -6.98
C ARG A 223 8.29 -3.22 -7.62
N TRP A 224 8.66 -3.96 -8.66
CA TRP A 224 9.99 -3.92 -9.23
C TRP A 224 10.36 -2.52 -9.73
N VAL A 225 9.50 -1.87 -10.50
CA VAL A 225 9.78 -0.53 -11.09
C VAL A 225 10.05 0.50 -9.99
N ALA A 226 9.16 0.59 -8.99
CA ALA A 226 9.30 1.58 -7.93
C ALA A 226 10.47 1.27 -6.97
N SER A 227 10.76 -0.01 -6.70
CA SER A 227 11.84 -0.41 -5.80
C SER A 227 13.21 -0.30 -6.47
N SER A 228 13.34 -0.69 -7.74
CA SER A 228 14.58 -0.56 -8.50
C SER A 228 14.94 0.90 -8.73
N PHE A 229 13.97 1.77 -9.07
CA PHE A 229 14.22 3.20 -9.21
C PHE A 229 14.77 3.83 -7.91
N ARG A 230 14.19 3.46 -6.74
CA ARG A 230 14.69 3.94 -5.45
C ARG A 230 16.09 3.43 -5.15
N ALA A 231 16.36 2.15 -5.43
CA ALA A 231 17.67 1.55 -5.23
C ALA A 231 18.73 2.21 -6.13
N VAL A 232 18.44 2.41 -7.42
CA VAL A 232 19.33 3.12 -8.36
C VAL A 232 19.60 4.54 -7.85
N LYS A 233 18.56 5.26 -7.46
CA LYS A 233 18.70 6.64 -7.00
C LYS A 233 19.53 6.75 -5.72
N ALA A 234 19.44 5.78 -4.80
CA ALA A 234 20.26 5.72 -3.60
C ALA A 234 21.72 5.44 -3.96
N VAL A 235 21.99 4.37 -4.72
CA VAL A 235 23.35 3.99 -5.12
C VAL A 235 24.04 5.09 -5.97
N TRP A 236 23.30 5.73 -6.87
CA TRP A 236 23.83 6.83 -7.66
C TRP A 236 24.20 8.05 -6.80
N HIS A 237 23.35 8.38 -5.84
CA HIS A 237 23.61 9.48 -4.91
C HIS A 237 24.80 9.20 -4.01
N ASP A 238 24.89 7.96 -3.48
CA ASP A 238 25.92 7.57 -2.52
C ASP A 238 27.19 7.03 -3.22
N PHE A 239 27.31 7.21 -4.55
CA PHE A 239 28.35 6.56 -5.35
C PHE A 239 29.75 6.95 -4.90
N ALA A 240 30.00 8.21 -4.57
CA ALA A 240 31.33 8.67 -4.13
C ALA A 240 31.69 8.06 -2.78
N ALA A 241 30.75 8.03 -1.81
CA ALA A 241 30.95 7.40 -0.51
C ALA A 241 31.18 5.88 -0.62
N LEU A 242 30.39 5.18 -1.46
CA LEU A 242 30.56 3.76 -1.74
C LEU A 242 31.93 3.47 -2.38
N SER A 243 32.33 4.28 -3.37
CA SER A 243 33.63 4.16 -4.04
C SER A 243 34.80 4.36 -3.07
N GLN A 244 34.71 5.37 -2.21
CA GLN A 244 35.72 5.65 -1.19
C GLN A 244 35.86 4.49 -0.22
N GLN A 245 34.76 3.99 0.35
CA GLN A 245 34.81 2.84 1.27
C GLN A 245 35.44 1.59 0.65
N PHE A 246 35.04 1.25 -0.59
CA PHE A 246 35.61 0.07 -1.26
C PHE A 246 37.09 0.27 -1.62
N HIS A 247 37.52 1.50 -1.93
CA HIS A 247 38.93 1.81 -2.12
C HIS A 247 39.72 1.63 -0.83
N ASP A 248 39.22 2.17 0.29
CA ASP A 248 39.90 2.05 1.60
C ASP A 248 39.99 0.58 2.05
N ALA A 249 38.90 -0.18 1.89
CA ALA A 249 38.87 -1.59 2.21
C ALA A 249 39.78 -2.47 1.32
N SER A 250 40.22 -1.98 0.15
CA SER A 250 41.16 -2.70 -0.72
C SER A 250 42.62 -2.36 -0.45
N ALA A 251 42.88 -1.35 0.37
CA ALA A 251 44.22 -0.90 0.75
C ALA A 251 44.73 -1.50 2.08
N ASP A 252 43.81 -2.13 2.85
CA ASP A 252 44.08 -2.90 4.05
C ASP A 252 44.25 -4.42 3.70
#